data_c2c534030550b174a41853e8a78110d0
#
_entry.id   c2c534030550b174a41853e8a78110d0
#
_cell.length_a   1.000
_cell.length_b   1.000
_cell.length_c   1.000
_cell.angle_alpha   90.00
_cell.angle_beta   90.00
_cell.angle_gamma   90.00
#
_symmetry.space_group_name_H-M   'P 1'
#
loop_
_entity.id
_entity.type
_entity.pdbx_description
1 polymer ?
#
loop_
_entity_poly.entity_id
_entity_poly.type
_entity_poly.pdbx_seq_one_letter_code
_entity_poly.pdbx_strand_id
1 'polypeptide(L)'
;MKGIAVLVLRYTHPQDREYRVPLNPVIFGREIPIGLGLITLVLLAIAVINLFTKPEATIAGMTFSILLFTVFEFSEHRMHVHQAGAAHVELDQFNLTKEAELSPTSVGVRPGNILVPVSTYYALYHLEAAMRRVRSRDAEIVVLHMRLLRRAASGEYDLAPDQLFSTIEQLLFTKVLAVAEKEGKPVRLAVAAANDLWEGILRTAVNLESSTIVVGSSSKMPVAEQAREIGLAWERMPEPRPRVTLEIFTPSGQEQIFYLGPHAPRLTPKEIDLLHKVWLELSDKLPGEEVHHHDIIHFALAEVEREIAQGQGDAVLERLRDHLLEIKDRRSDPPAGS
;
A
#
# COMPACT_ATOMS: atom_id res chain seq x y z
N MET A 1 -9.31 -4.90 -35.73
CA MET A 1 -10.08 -4.23 -34.68
C MET A 1 -9.20 -3.46 -33.68
N LYS A 2 -8.12 -4.04 -33.11
CA LYS A 2 -7.23 -3.34 -32.14
C LYS A 2 -6.64 -2.02 -32.66
N GLY A 3 -6.25 -1.91 -33.97
CA GLY A 3 -5.69 -0.68 -34.53
C GLY A 3 -6.70 0.48 -34.57
N ILE A 4 -7.96 0.20 -34.87
CA ILE A 4 -9.02 1.22 -34.88
C ILE A 4 -9.34 1.68 -33.46
N ALA A 5 -9.41 0.76 -32.48
CA ALA A 5 -9.63 1.08 -31.09
C ALA A 5 -8.50 1.96 -30.51
N VAL A 6 -7.23 1.65 -30.85
CA VAL A 6 -6.08 2.46 -30.46
C VAL A 6 -6.11 3.85 -31.10
N LEU A 7 -6.52 3.96 -32.37
CA LEU A 7 -6.71 5.24 -33.05
C LEU A 7 -7.78 6.10 -32.38
N VAL A 8 -8.94 5.52 -32.06
CA VAL A 8 -10.05 6.22 -31.37
C VAL A 8 -9.62 6.66 -29.97
N LEU A 9 -9.00 5.77 -29.19
CA LEU A 9 -8.49 6.08 -27.86
C LEU A 9 -7.42 7.20 -27.87
N ARG A 10 -6.61 7.24 -28.91
CA ARG A 10 -5.56 8.24 -29.06
C ARG A 10 -6.14 9.61 -29.42
N TYR A 11 -7.27 9.64 -30.12
CA TYR A 11 -7.95 10.88 -30.50
C TYR A 11 -8.81 11.45 -29.36
N THR A 12 -9.42 10.58 -28.54
CA THR A 12 -10.34 10.98 -27.46
C THR A 12 -9.65 11.31 -26.14
N HIS A 13 -8.46 10.75 -25.87
CA HIS A 13 -7.72 10.99 -24.62
C HIS A 13 -6.28 11.44 -24.90
N PRO A 14 -6.05 12.74 -25.18
CA PRO A 14 -4.71 13.32 -25.28
C PRO A 14 -4.11 13.41 -23.87
N GLN A 15 -3.36 12.40 -23.43
CA GLN A 15 -2.54 12.46 -22.22
C GLN A 15 -1.09 12.76 -22.61
N ASP A 16 -0.37 13.53 -21.78
CA ASP A 16 1.07 13.72 -21.91
C ASP A 16 1.78 12.37 -21.82
N ARG A 17 2.38 11.96 -22.92
CA ARG A 17 3.08 10.68 -23.04
C ARG A 17 4.55 10.93 -23.29
N GLU A 18 5.40 10.24 -22.53
CA GLU A 18 6.86 10.31 -22.69
C GLU A 18 7.34 9.76 -24.05
N TYR A 19 6.60 8.82 -24.66
CA TYR A 19 6.98 8.20 -25.93
C TYR A 19 6.21 8.80 -27.12
N ARG A 20 6.95 9.41 -28.05
CA ARG A 20 6.42 9.89 -29.33
C ARG A 20 6.65 8.86 -30.44
N VAL A 21 5.58 8.47 -31.12
CA VAL A 21 5.69 7.56 -32.26
C VAL A 21 6.30 8.31 -33.45
N PRO A 22 7.35 7.78 -34.13
CA PRO A 22 7.88 8.38 -35.33
C PRO A 22 6.79 8.53 -36.38
N LEU A 23 6.87 9.60 -37.21
CA LEU A 23 5.90 9.98 -38.25
C LEU A 23 4.56 10.57 -37.75
N ASN A 24 4.48 11.03 -36.52
CA ASN A 24 3.32 11.75 -36.01
C ASN A 24 3.60 13.25 -35.94
N PRO A 25 3.16 14.09 -36.91
CA PRO A 25 3.32 15.54 -36.82
C PRO A 25 2.39 16.14 -35.76
N VAL A 26 2.89 17.14 -35.04
CA VAL A 26 2.09 17.94 -34.11
C VAL A 26 1.58 19.16 -34.89
N ILE A 27 0.27 19.24 -35.14
CA ILE A 27 -0.39 20.35 -35.82
C ILE A 27 -1.37 20.99 -34.83
N PHE A 28 -1.25 22.29 -34.60
CA PHE A 28 -2.06 23.08 -33.66
C PHE A 28 -2.07 22.51 -32.21
N GLY A 29 -0.92 22.00 -31.73
CA GLY A 29 -0.79 21.45 -30.39
C GLY A 29 -1.40 20.06 -30.20
N ARG A 30 -1.91 19.43 -31.27
CA ARG A 30 -2.42 18.05 -31.26
C ARG A 30 -1.54 17.14 -32.11
N GLU A 31 -1.17 15.99 -31.55
CA GLU A 31 -0.44 14.95 -32.29
C GLU A 31 -1.42 14.20 -33.20
N ILE A 32 -1.20 14.30 -34.53
CA ILE A 32 -2.01 13.55 -35.50
C ILE A 32 -1.34 12.19 -35.74
N PRO A 33 -2.00 11.05 -35.46
CA PRO A 33 -1.39 9.73 -35.54
C PRO A 33 -1.31 9.22 -37.00
N ILE A 34 -0.61 9.94 -37.87
CA ILE A 34 -0.49 9.61 -39.30
C ILE A 34 0.21 8.26 -39.48
N GLY A 35 1.28 8.00 -38.74
CA GLY A 35 2.02 6.73 -38.82
C GLY A 35 1.18 5.53 -38.44
N LEU A 36 0.39 5.64 -37.36
CA LEU A 36 -0.53 4.59 -36.95
C LEU A 36 -1.69 4.41 -37.93
N GLY A 37 -2.20 5.51 -38.51
CA GLY A 37 -3.21 5.52 -39.56
C GLY A 37 -2.74 4.79 -40.83
N LEU A 38 -1.51 5.07 -41.27
CA LEU A 38 -0.92 4.42 -42.45
C LEU A 38 -0.74 2.91 -42.21
N ILE A 39 -0.22 2.50 -41.08
CA ILE A 39 -0.06 1.07 -40.74
C ILE A 39 -1.43 0.38 -40.72
N THR A 40 -2.43 1.02 -40.12
CA THR A 40 -3.78 0.47 -40.04
C THR A 40 -4.41 0.33 -41.45
N LEU A 41 -4.18 1.31 -42.32
CA LEU A 41 -4.65 1.27 -43.70
C LEU A 41 -3.98 0.16 -44.52
N VAL A 42 -2.66 -0.02 -44.38
CA VAL A 42 -1.91 -1.10 -45.03
C VAL A 42 -2.40 -2.46 -44.55
N LEU A 43 -2.58 -2.65 -43.25
CA LEU A 43 -3.09 -3.91 -42.67
C LEU A 43 -4.53 -4.18 -43.16
N LEU A 44 -5.35 -3.14 -43.25
CA LEU A 44 -6.72 -3.27 -43.79
C LEU A 44 -6.69 -3.65 -45.27
N ALA A 45 -5.84 -3.02 -46.08
CA ALA A 45 -5.68 -3.35 -47.50
C ALA A 45 -5.24 -4.81 -47.70
N ILE A 46 -4.26 -5.28 -46.91
CA ILE A 46 -3.83 -6.68 -46.93
C ILE A 46 -4.97 -7.62 -46.51
N ALA A 47 -5.74 -7.25 -45.50
CA ALA A 47 -6.90 -8.05 -45.07
C ALA A 47 -7.97 -8.15 -46.18
N VAL A 48 -8.27 -7.04 -46.88
CA VAL A 48 -9.21 -7.00 -47.98
C VAL A 48 -8.71 -7.85 -49.17
N ILE A 49 -7.43 -7.73 -49.53
CA ILE A 49 -6.82 -8.54 -50.60
C ILE A 49 -6.91 -10.04 -50.23
N ASN A 50 -6.59 -10.42 -49.00
CA ASN A 50 -6.70 -11.81 -48.56
C ASN A 50 -8.13 -12.34 -48.58
N LEU A 51 -9.13 -11.47 -48.30
CA LEU A 51 -10.55 -11.84 -48.35
C LEU A 51 -10.97 -12.29 -49.73
N PHE A 52 -10.45 -11.62 -50.78
CA PHE A 52 -10.81 -11.92 -52.17
C PHE A 52 -9.91 -13.00 -52.80
N THR A 53 -8.64 -13.09 -52.38
CA THR A 53 -7.69 -14.04 -53.00
C THR A 53 -7.66 -15.40 -52.33
N LYS A 54 -8.07 -15.50 -51.07
CA LYS A 54 -8.08 -16.76 -50.31
C LYS A 54 -9.40 -16.95 -49.53
N PRO A 55 -10.53 -17.10 -50.21
CA PRO A 55 -11.85 -17.14 -49.55
C PRO A 55 -11.98 -18.32 -48.59
N GLU A 56 -11.41 -19.50 -48.90
CA GLU A 56 -11.46 -20.68 -48.04
C GLU A 56 -10.75 -20.48 -46.72
N ALA A 57 -9.54 -19.89 -46.73
CA ALA A 57 -8.80 -19.59 -45.53
C ALA A 57 -9.48 -18.50 -44.67
N THR A 58 -10.13 -17.53 -45.33
CA THR A 58 -10.84 -16.47 -44.64
C THR A 58 -12.11 -16.98 -43.97
N ILE A 59 -12.89 -17.84 -44.66
CA ILE A 59 -14.10 -18.48 -44.10
C ILE A 59 -13.70 -19.35 -42.89
N ALA A 60 -12.64 -20.19 -43.03
CA ALA A 60 -12.16 -21.02 -41.94
C ALA A 60 -11.71 -20.19 -40.73
N GLY A 61 -10.97 -19.09 -40.96
CA GLY A 61 -10.52 -18.19 -39.91
C GLY A 61 -11.66 -17.45 -39.19
N MET A 62 -12.66 -16.99 -39.95
CA MET A 62 -13.87 -16.36 -39.39
C MET A 62 -14.68 -17.36 -38.57
N THR A 63 -14.90 -18.57 -39.09
CA THR A 63 -15.64 -19.64 -38.41
C THR A 63 -14.93 -19.99 -37.08
N PHE A 64 -13.62 -20.17 -37.12
CA PHE A 64 -12.83 -20.47 -35.93
C PHE A 64 -12.88 -19.33 -34.91
N SER A 65 -12.78 -18.08 -35.35
CA SER A 65 -12.86 -16.90 -34.47
C SER A 65 -14.25 -16.77 -33.84
N ILE A 66 -15.32 -17.01 -34.57
CA ILE A 66 -16.69 -17.00 -34.04
C ILE A 66 -16.85 -18.13 -33.02
N LEU A 67 -16.35 -19.32 -33.33
CA LEU A 67 -16.44 -20.48 -32.45
C LEU A 67 -15.68 -20.21 -31.14
N LEU A 68 -14.45 -19.71 -31.21
CA LEU A 68 -13.70 -19.33 -30.05
C LEU A 68 -14.41 -18.25 -29.23
N PHE A 69 -14.90 -17.19 -29.87
CA PHE A 69 -15.64 -16.13 -29.20
C PHE A 69 -16.86 -16.67 -28.47
N THR A 70 -17.64 -17.55 -29.14
CA THR A 70 -18.81 -18.19 -28.54
C THR A 70 -18.43 -19.07 -27.34
N VAL A 71 -17.33 -19.83 -27.44
CA VAL A 71 -16.83 -20.66 -26.32
C VAL A 71 -16.38 -19.78 -25.16
N PHE A 72 -15.67 -18.68 -25.41
CA PHE A 72 -15.27 -17.75 -24.37
C PHE A 72 -16.47 -17.05 -23.72
N GLU A 73 -17.41 -16.51 -24.49
CA GLU A 73 -18.65 -15.90 -24.00
C GLU A 73 -19.44 -16.89 -23.14
N PHE A 74 -19.59 -18.12 -23.63
CA PHE A 74 -20.31 -19.16 -22.89
C PHE A 74 -19.58 -19.60 -21.64
N SER A 75 -18.26 -19.71 -21.70
CA SER A 75 -17.41 -20.02 -20.54
C SER A 75 -17.44 -18.88 -19.50
N GLU A 76 -17.34 -17.63 -19.97
CA GLU A 76 -17.42 -16.45 -19.11
C GLU A 76 -18.80 -16.32 -18.46
N HIS A 77 -19.87 -16.50 -19.25
CA HIS A 77 -21.22 -16.49 -18.72
C HIS A 77 -21.47 -17.62 -17.70
N ARG A 78 -20.97 -18.83 -17.97
CA ARG A 78 -21.02 -19.93 -17.00
C ARG A 78 -20.20 -19.67 -15.74
N MET A 79 -18.99 -19.08 -15.89
CA MET A 79 -18.18 -18.69 -14.75
C MET A 79 -18.86 -17.59 -13.93
N HIS A 80 -19.44 -16.57 -14.57
CA HIS A 80 -20.19 -15.53 -13.86
C HIS A 80 -21.41 -16.06 -13.12
N VAL A 81 -22.17 -16.99 -13.69
CA VAL A 81 -23.34 -17.59 -13.03
C VAL A 81 -22.92 -18.53 -11.88
N HIS A 82 -21.85 -19.32 -12.04
CA HIS A 82 -21.35 -20.18 -10.96
C HIS A 82 -20.57 -19.42 -9.89
N GLN A 83 -19.77 -18.43 -10.26
CA GLN A 83 -19.00 -17.64 -9.32
C GLN A 83 -19.87 -16.64 -8.55
N ALA A 84 -20.90 -16.04 -9.17
CA ALA A 84 -21.81 -15.16 -8.45
C ALA A 84 -22.59 -15.91 -7.35
N GLY A 85 -23.02 -17.15 -7.63
CA GLY A 85 -23.73 -17.96 -6.64
C GLY A 85 -22.81 -18.50 -5.53
N ALA A 86 -21.65 -19.03 -5.89
CA ALA A 86 -20.71 -19.61 -4.92
C ALA A 86 -19.98 -18.56 -4.11
N ALA A 87 -19.51 -17.46 -4.74
CA ALA A 87 -18.82 -16.40 -4.04
C ALA A 87 -19.71 -15.62 -3.07
N HIS A 88 -21.00 -15.47 -3.36
CA HIS A 88 -21.93 -14.85 -2.40
C HIS A 88 -22.15 -15.72 -1.16
N VAL A 89 -22.26 -17.03 -1.32
CA VAL A 89 -22.49 -17.94 -0.18
C VAL A 89 -21.24 -18.08 0.69
N GLU A 90 -20.05 -18.13 0.10
CA GLU A 90 -18.79 -18.19 0.87
C GLU A 90 -18.45 -16.85 1.53
N LEU A 91 -18.66 -15.72 0.85
CA LEU A 91 -18.37 -14.39 1.41
C LEU A 91 -19.36 -13.95 2.48
N ASP A 92 -20.62 -14.39 2.42
CA ASP A 92 -21.61 -14.14 3.47
C ASP A 92 -21.32 -14.92 4.75
N GLN A 93 -20.58 -16.03 4.70
CA GLN A 93 -20.11 -16.77 5.88
C GLN A 93 -18.94 -16.06 6.59
N PHE A 94 -18.21 -15.21 5.89
CA PHE A 94 -17.10 -14.44 6.44
C PHE A 94 -17.55 -12.98 6.56
N ASN A 95 -17.92 -12.52 7.75
CA ASN A 95 -18.32 -11.14 8.06
C ASN A 95 -17.45 -10.09 7.38
N LEU A 96 -17.74 -9.80 6.10
CA LEU A 96 -17.04 -8.79 5.35
C LEU A 96 -17.66 -7.43 5.65
N THR A 97 -16.92 -6.61 6.37
CA THR A 97 -17.37 -5.28 6.76
C THR A 97 -16.96 -4.24 5.73
N LYS A 98 -17.94 -3.51 5.22
CA LYS A 98 -17.78 -2.38 4.33
C LYS A 98 -18.30 -1.14 5.06
N GLU A 99 -17.41 -0.34 5.53
CA GLU A 99 -17.75 0.95 6.12
C GLU A 99 -16.72 1.98 5.72
N ALA A 100 -17.13 3.25 5.65
CA ALA A 100 -16.22 4.36 5.40
C ALA A 100 -15.20 4.50 6.55
N GLU A 101 -15.61 4.13 7.78
CA GLU A 101 -14.76 4.06 8.96
C GLU A 101 -14.99 2.72 9.65
N LEU A 102 -13.97 1.86 9.60
CA LEU A 102 -14.00 0.56 10.28
C LEU A 102 -13.77 0.76 11.78
N SER A 103 -14.57 0.06 12.60
CA SER A 103 -14.44 0.02 14.07
C SER A 103 -14.27 -1.41 14.57
N PRO A 104 -13.72 -1.64 15.77
CA PRO A 104 -13.58 -2.99 16.34
C PRO A 104 -14.92 -3.73 16.40
N THR A 105 -16.01 -3.02 16.70
CA THR A 105 -17.36 -3.57 16.79
C THR A 105 -17.93 -3.95 15.43
N SER A 106 -17.67 -3.12 14.38
CA SER A 106 -18.18 -3.40 13.04
C SER A 106 -17.47 -4.59 12.39
N VAL A 107 -16.17 -4.76 12.62
CA VAL A 107 -15.40 -5.90 12.13
C VAL A 107 -15.53 -7.13 13.02
N GLY A 108 -15.99 -6.97 14.26
CA GLY A 108 -16.13 -8.04 15.24
C GLY A 108 -14.78 -8.55 15.74
N VAL A 109 -13.83 -7.62 16.02
CA VAL A 109 -12.49 -7.93 16.52
C VAL A 109 -12.21 -7.22 17.83
N ARG A 110 -11.29 -7.78 18.59
CA ARG A 110 -10.83 -7.20 19.86
C ARG A 110 -9.70 -6.21 19.62
N PRO A 111 -9.53 -5.19 20.47
CA PRO A 111 -8.33 -4.37 20.53
C PRO A 111 -7.05 -5.21 20.60
N GLY A 112 -5.97 -4.73 20.01
CA GLY A 112 -4.72 -5.49 19.93
C GLY A 112 -4.64 -6.49 18.78
N ASN A 113 -5.56 -6.45 17.83
CA ASN A 113 -5.55 -7.26 16.62
C ASN A 113 -4.35 -6.94 15.72
N ILE A 114 -4.12 -7.81 14.73
CA ILE A 114 -3.09 -7.65 13.72
C ILE A 114 -3.76 -7.27 12.40
N LEU A 115 -3.41 -6.11 11.87
CA LEU A 115 -3.89 -5.64 10.58
C LEU A 115 -2.92 -6.07 9.47
N VAL A 116 -3.45 -6.76 8.45
CA VAL A 116 -2.67 -7.25 7.30
C VAL A 116 -3.25 -6.66 6.01
N PRO A 117 -2.74 -5.53 5.53
CA PRO A 117 -3.14 -4.96 4.26
C PRO A 117 -2.72 -5.86 3.09
N VAL A 118 -3.65 -6.14 2.18
CA VAL A 118 -3.42 -6.93 0.97
C VAL A 118 -3.91 -6.17 -0.26
N SER A 119 -3.10 -6.18 -1.32
CA SER A 119 -3.43 -5.48 -2.57
C SER A 119 -3.57 -6.42 -3.76
N THR A 120 -2.87 -7.56 -3.75
CA THR A 120 -2.81 -8.49 -4.87
C THR A 120 -2.88 -9.94 -4.40
N TYR A 121 -3.57 -10.79 -5.16
CA TYR A 121 -3.79 -12.20 -4.82
C TYR A 121 -2.56 -13.11 -4.99
N TYR A 122 -1.51 -12.64 -5.64
CA TYR A 122 -0.28 -13.41 -5.89
C TYR A 122 0.87 -13.07 -4.91
N ALA A 123 0.70 -12.10 -4.03
CA ALA A 123 1.73 -11.66 -3.09
C ALA A 123 1.18 -11.66 -1.65
N LEU A 124 0.85 -12.84 -1.13
CA LEU A 124 0.28 -13.04 0.21
C LEU A 124 1.28 -13.59 1.23
N TYR A 125 2.58 -13.59 0.92
CA TYR A 125 3.63 -14.15 1.78
C TYR A 125 3.70 -13.50 3.18
N HIS A 126 3.42 -12.20 3.29
CA HIS A 126 3.33 -11.50 4.57
C HIS A 126 2.11 -11.93 5.39
N LEU A 127 0.99 -12.25 4.74
CA LEU A 127 -0.18 -12.82 5.40
C LEU A 127 0.13 -14.23 5.93
N GLU A 128 0.78 -15.09 5.12
CA GLU A 128 1.24 -16.41 5.57
C GLU A 128 2.19 -16.28 6.77
N ALA A 129 3.13 -15.33 6.73
CA ALA A 129 4.06 -15.09 7.83
C ALA A 129 3.33 -14.64 9.11
N ALA A 130 2.39 -13.68 9.00
CA ALA A 130 1.56 -13.26 10.12
C ALA A 130 0.78 -14.43 10.72
N MET A 131 0.16 -15.24 9.88
CA MET A 131 -0.62 -16.40 10.34
C MET A 131 0.23 -17.44 11.06
N ARG A 132 1.44 -17.74 10.59
CA ARG A 132 2.33 -18.73 11.24
C ARG A 132 2.78 -18.30 12.63
N ARG A 133 2.96 -17.01 12.86
CA ARG A 133 3.41 -16.46 14.15
C ARG A 133 2.32 -16.41 15.21
N VAL A 134 1.11 -16.04 14.81
CA VAL A 134 0.03 -15.85 15.74
C VAL A 134 -0.46 -17.20 16.28
N ARG A 135 -0.42 -17.37 17.59
CA ARG A 135 -1.15 -18.45 18.23
C ARG A 135 -2.62 -18.06 18.28
N SER A 136 -3.53 -18.95 17.83
CA SER A 136 -4.97 -18.65 17.62
C SER A 136 -5.73 -18.09 18.84
N ARG A 137 -5.11 -18.02 20.01
CA ARG A 137 -5.70 -17.46 21.24
C ARG A 137 -5.21 -16.06 21.58
N ASP A 138 -4.12 -15.59 20.98
CA ASP A 138 -3.42 -14.39 21.44
C ASP A 138 -3.80 -13.12 20.65
N ALA A 139 -4.06 -13.24 19.36
CA ALA A 139 -4.48 -12.11 18.54
C ALA A 139 -5.37 -12.54 17.36
N GLU A 140 -6.28 -11.66 16.97
CA GLU A 140 -7.14 -11.82 15.79
C GLU A 140 -6.48 -11.15 14.58
N ILE A 141 -6.63 -11.73 13.39
CA ILE A 141 -6.05 -11.20 12.15
C ILE A 141 -7.17 -10.55 11.34
N VAL A 142 -6.97 -9.28 11.01
CA VAL A 142 -7.83 -8.51 10.10
C VAL A 142 -7.10 -8.35 8.78
N VAL A 143 -7.63 -8.90 7.72
CA VAL A 143 -7.11 -8.72 6.36
C VAL A 143 -7.84 -7.55 5.71
N LEU A 144 -7.10 -6.51 5.40
CA LEU A 144 -7.62 -5.27 4.86
C LEU A 144 -7.32 -5.14 3.37
N HIS A 145 -8.34 -4.93 2.56
CA HIS A 145 -8.16 -4.44 1.19
C HIS A 145 -8.49 -2.94 1.13
N MET A 146 -7.55 -2.14 0.62
CA MET A 146 -7.70 -0.69 0.51
C MET A 146 -8.07 -0.30 -0.92
N ARG A 147 -9.25 0.29 -1.10
CA ARG A 147 -9.66 0.92 -2.36
C ARG A 147 -9.13 2.34 -2.43
N LEU A 148 -8.28 2.63 -3.40
CA LEU A 148 -7.83 3.99 -3.64
C LEU A 148 -8.87 4.75 -4.47
N LEU A 149 -9.44 5.79 -3.87
CA LEU A 149 -10.36 6.68 -4.54
C LEU A 149 -9.57 7.59 -5.48
N ARG A 150 -9.66 7.36 -6.78
CA ARG A 150 -9.16 8.32 -7.77
C ARG A 150 -10.20 9.41 -7.94
N ARG A 151 -9.80 10.67 -7.78
CA ARG A 151 -10.64 11.81 -8.14
C ARG A 151 -10.97 11.70 -9.63
N ALA A 152 -12.22 11.36 -9.96
CA ALA A 152 -12.71 11.50 -11.31
C ALA A 152 -12.69 12.99 -11.67
N ALA A 153 -12.42 13.33 -12.94
CA ALA A 153 -12.38 14.72 -13.42
C ALA A 153 -13.73 15.46 -13.23
N SER A 154 -14.82 14.74 -12.94
CA SER A 154 -16.17 15.24 -12.66
C SER A 154 -16.41 15.62 -11.20
N GLY A 155 -15.49 15.37 -10.27
CA GLY A 155 -15.67 15.67 -8.85
C GLY A 155 -16.64 14.76 -8.07
N GLU A 156 -17.30 13.81 -8.74
CA GLU A 156 -18.13 12.79 -8.10
C GLU A 156 -17.32 11.54 -7.85
N TYR A 157 -17.43 10.99 -6.63
CA TYR A 157 -16.89 9.69 -6.28
C TYR A 157 -17.82 8.63 -6.86
N ASP A 158 -17.48 8.10 -8.03
CA ASP A 158 -18.25 7.06 -8.72
C ASP A 158 -18.00 5.70 -8.02
N LEU A 159 -18.59 5.56 -6.85
CA LEU A 159 -18.84 4.27 -6.22
C LEU A 159 -20.28 3.93 -6.50
N ALA A 160 -20.55 3.31 -7.66
CA ALA A 160 -21.87 2.72 -7.89
C ALA A 160 -22.15 1.72 -6.74
N PRO A 161 -23.24 1.89 -6.01
CA PRO A 161 -23.57 1.05 -4.83
C PRO A 161 -23.67 -0.43 -5.17
N ASP A 162 -23.86 -0.76 -6.45
CA ASP A 162 -24.17 -2.09 -6.95
C ASP A 162 -22.91 -2.92 -7.33
N GLN A 163 -21.75 -2.29 -7.47
CA GLN A 163 -20.50 -3.02 -7.67
C GLN A 163 -19.89 -3.44 -6.34
N LEU A 164 -20.53 -4.40 -5.71
CA LEU A 164 -20.16 -4.91 -4.39
C LEU A 164 -18.71 -5.38 -4.31
N PHE A 165 -18.21 -6.07 -5.33
CA PHE A 165 -16.79 -6.44 -5.47
C PHE A 165 -16.42 -6.56 -6.95
N SER A 166 -15.27 -6.02 -7.30
CA SER A 166 -14.67 -6.34 -8.59
C SER A 166 -14.24 -7.81 -8.62
N THR A 167 -14.20 -8.42 -9.79
CA THR A 167 -13.71 -9.81 -9.98
C THR A 167 -12.31 -10.01 -9.37
N ILE A 168 -11.49 -8.97 -9.36
CA ILE A 168 -10.14 -8.99 -8.79
C ILE A 168 -10.20 -9.08 -7.25
N GLU A 169 -11.11 -8.36 -6.61
CA GLU A 169 -11.29 -8.41 -5.16
C GLU A 169 -11.87 -9.75 -4.70
N GLN A 170 -12.80 -10.32 -5.47
CA GLN A 170 -13.32 -11.66 -5.20
C GLN A 170 -12.20 -12.71 -5.27
N LEU A 171 -11.35 -12.65 -6.30
CA LEU A 171 -10.21 -13.54 -6.43
C LEU A 171 -9.21 -13.34 -5.29
N LEU A 172 -8.95 -12.09 -4.88
CA LEU A 172 -8.07 -11.76 -3.76
C LEU A 172 -8.58 -12.41 -2.48
N PHE A 173 -9.85 -12.20 -2.14
CA PHE A 173 -10.42 -12.75 -0.90
C PHE A 173 -10.54 -14.28 -0.92
N THR A 174 -10.86 -14.88 -2.07
CA THR A 174 -10.83 -16.33 -2.21
C THR A 174 -9.43 -16.89 -1.92
N LYS A 175 -8.38 -16.23 -2.41
CA LYS A 175 -7.00 -16.63 -2.12
C LYS A 175 -6.62 -16.40 -0.65
N VAL A 176 -7.06 -15.31 -0.05
CA VAL A 176 -6.85 -15.03 1.39
C VAL A 176 -7.48 -16.14 2.23
N LEU A 177 -8.71 -16.54 1.91
CA LEU A 177 -9.41 -17.62 2.62
C LEU A 177 -8.70 -18.96 2.45
N ALA A 178 -8.23 -19.30 1.25
CA ALA A 178 -7.46 -20.51 1.01
C ALA A 178 -6.15 -20.54 1.84
N VAL A 179 -5.49 -19.38 2.03
CA VAL A 179 -4.33 -19.28 2.92
C VAL A 179 -4.74 -19.46 4.38
N ALA A 180 -5.85 -18.85 4.81
CA ALA A 180 -6.36 -18.97 6.16
C ALA A 180 -6.74 -20.42 6.51
N GLU A 181 -7.42 -21.12 5.61
CA GLU A 181 -7.77 -22.53 5.76
C GLU A 181 -6.53 -23.42 5.84
N LYS A 182 -5.55 -23.19 4.95
CA LYS A 182 -4.27 -23.92 4.96
C LYS A 182 -3.52 -23.80 6.29
N GLU A 183 -3.53 -22.60 6.88
CA GLU A 183 -2.87 -22.36 8.18
C GLU A 183 -3.79 -22.65 9.37
N GLY A 184 -5.06 -23.03 9.12
CA GLY A 184 -6.05 -23.40 10.16
C GLY A 184 -6.43 -22.24 11.08
N LYS A 185 -6.44 -21.00 10.56
CA LYS A 185 -6.67 -19.80 11.37
C LYS A 185 -7.80 -18.93 10.81
N PRO A 186 -8.75 -18.51 11.67
CA PRO A 186 -9.79 -17.60 11.25
C PRO A 186 -9.22 -16.22 10.98
N VAL A 187 -9.75 -15.55 9.95
CA VAL A 187 -9.45 -14.16 9.60
C VAL A 187 -10.73 -13.36 9.48
N ARG A 188 -10.65 -12.07 9.73
CA ARG A 188 -11.69 -11.11 9.40
C ARG A 188 -11.32 -10.38 8.14
N LEU A 189 -12.26 -10.24 7.22
CA LEU A 189 -12.05 -9.52 5.98
C LEU A 189 -12.64 -8.13 6.09
N ALA A 190 -11.90 -7.12 5.69
CA ALA A 190 -12.33 -5.74 5.70
C ALA A 190 -11.95 -5.03 4.39
N VAL A 191 -12.83 -4.15 3.92
CA VAL A 191 -12.56 -3.25 2.80
C VAL A 191 -12.77 -1.82 3.27
N ALA A 192 -11.78 -0.98 3.03
CA ALA A 192 -11.87 0.45 3.29
C ALA A 192 -11.50 1.24 2.04
N ALA A 193 -11.96 2.48 1.96
CA ALA A 193 -11.64 3.39 0.88
C ALA A 193 -10.84 4.57 1.40
N ALA A 194 -9.80 4.99 0.66
CA ALA A 194 -8.97 6.14 1.02
C ALA A 194 -8.41 6.83 -0.22
N ASN A 195 -8.03 8.10 -0.07
CA ASN A 195 -7.34 8.86 -1.12
C ASN A 195 -5.84 8.54 -1.18
N ASP A 196 -5.25 8.19 -0.03
CA ASP A 196 -3.85 7.79 0.12
C ASP A 196 -3.78 6.41 0.77
N LEU A 197 -2.90 5.55 0.25
CA LEU A 197 -2.80 4.17 0.69
C LEU A 197 -2.34 4.06 2.14
N TRP A 198 -1.23 4.74 2.46
CA TRP A 198 -0.62 4.61 3.78
C TRP A 198 -1.46 5.30 4.85
N GLU A 199 -1.99 6.48 4.55
CA GLU A 199 -2.91 7.17 5.45
C GLU A 199 -4.16 6.32 5.75
N GLY A 200 -4.73 5.70 4.72
CA GLY A 200 -5.90 4.83 4.88
C GLY A 200 -5.61 3.60 5.75
N ILE A 201 -4.48 2.92 5.50
CA ILE A 201 -4.05 1.75 6.30
C ILE A 201 -3.82 2.16 7.77
N LEU A 202 -3.09 3.24 8.00
CA LEU A 202 -2.74 3.71 9.34
C LEU A 202 -3.98 4.18 10.12
N ARG A 203 -4.88 4.92 9.47
CA ARG A 203 -6.16 5.32 10.06
C ARG A 203 -7.01 4.10 10.44
N THR A 204 -7.08 3.10 9.56
CA THR A 204 -7.78 1.86 9.86
C THR A 204 -7.14 1.12 11.04
N ALA A 205 -5.81 1.07 11.12
CA ALA A 205 -5.11 0.45 12.24
C ALA A 205 -5.42 1.15 13.58
N VAL A 206 -5.46 2.48 13.58
CA VAL A 206 -5.83 3.26 14.77
C VAL A 206 -7.28 3.04 15.15
N ASN A 207 -8.20 3.09 14.19
CA ASN A 207 -9.63 2.89 14.43
C ASN A 207 -9.95 1.47 14.94
N LEU A 208 -9.22 0.45 14.46
CA LEU A 208 -9.35 -0.94 14.91
C LEU A 208 -8.57 -1.25 16.20
N GLU A 209 -7.87 -0.26 16.74
CA GLU A 209 -6.98 -0.45 17.90
C GLU A 209 -5.98 -1.59 17.68
N SER A 210 -5.42 -1.67 16.47
CA SER A 210 -4.47 -2.71 16.09
C SER A 210 -3.13 -2.50 16.80
N SER A 211 -2.55 -3.59 17.31
CA SER A 211 -1.21 -3.57 17.93
C SER A 211 -0.09 -3.68 16.90
N THR A 212 -0.38 -4.32 15.77
CA THR A 212 0.62 -4.63 14.74
C THR A 212 0.02 -4.45 13.35
N ILE A 213 0.82 -3.88 12.46
CA ILE A 213 0.53 -3.81 11.02
C ILE A 213 1.56 -4.66 10.29
N VAL A 214 1.14 -5.65 9.53
CA VAL A 214 2.02 -6.54 8.76
C VAL A 214 1.85 -6.29 7.29
N VAL A 215 2.87 -5.75 6.63
CA VAL A 215 2.86 -5.43 5.20
C VAL A 215 3.89 -6.23 4.41
N GLY A 216 3.61 -6.46 3.14
CA GLY A 216 4.61 -6.95 2.20
C GLY A 216 5.52 -5.83 1.70
N SER A 217 6.77 -6.16 1.38
CA SER A 217 7.68 -5.20 0.76
C SER A 217 7.20 -4.79 -0.63
N SER A 218 7.34 -3.51 -0.95
CA SER A 218 7.05 -2.98 -2.27
C SER A 218 8.06 -3.51 -3.31
N SER A 219 7.58 -3.80 -4.51
CA SER A 219 8.46 -4.08 -5.65
C SER A 219 9.04 -2.82 -6.29
N LYS A 220 8.56 -1.63 -5.89
CA LYS A 220 8.91 -0.35 -6.51
C LYS A 220 9.95 0.45 -5.73
N MET A 221 10.16 0.12 -4.44
CA MET A 221 11.06 0.86 -3.56
C MET A 221 11.72 -0.07 -2.53
N PRO A 222 12.91 0.27 -2.01
CA PRO A 222 13.55 -0.45 -0.92
C PRO A 222 12.70 -0.44 0.36
N VAL A 223 12.87 -1.45 1.22
CA VAL A 223 12.11 -1.58 2.48
C VAL A 223 12.31 -0.37 3.41
N ALA A 224 13.53 0.16 3.48
CA ALA A 224 13.83 1.34 4.29
C ALA A 224 13.06 2.60 3.80
N GLU A 225 12.94 2.78 2.49
CA GLU A 225 12.17 3.88 1.92
C GLU A 225 10.67 3.70 2.14
N GLN A 226 10.17 2.47 1.99
CA GLN A 226 8.79 2.14 2.31
C GLN A 226 8.48 2.42 3.79
N ALA A 227 9.35 2.01 4.71
CA ALA A 227 9.20 2.29 6.13
C ALA A 227 9.21 3.80 6.41
N ARG A 228 10.07 4.57 5.74
CA ARG A 228 10.13 6.04 5.85
C ARG A 228 8.83 6.68 5.36
N GLU A 229 8.28 6.26 4.22
CA GLU A 229 7.01 6.79 3.71
C GLU A 229 5.85 6.51 4.67
N ILE A 230 5.79 5.30 5.23
CA ILE A 230 4.80 4.94 6.26
C ILE A 230 4.99 5.81 7.51
N GLY A 231 6.22 6.01 7.95
CA GLY A 231 6.55 6.90 9.07
C GLY A 231 6.09 8.34 8.83
N LEU A 232 6.35 8.89 7.64
CA LEU A 232 5.88 10.23 7.25
C LEU A 232 4.35 10.34 7.21
N ALA A 233 3.66 9.29 6.78
CA ALA A 233 2.20 9.24 6.82
C ALA A 233 1.69 9.18 8.26
N TRP A 234 2.39 8.43 9.15
CA TRP A 234 2.09 8.38 10.58
C TRP A 234 2.22 9.74 11.25
N GLU A 235 3.25 10.51 10.91
CA GLU A 235 3.45 11.87 11.43
C GLU A 235 2.32 12.84 11.08
N ARG A 236 1.68 12.65 9.95
CA ARG A 236 0.55 13.47 9.50
C ARG A 236 -0.76 13.12 10.18
N MET A 237 -0.82 12.00 10.91
CA MET A 237 -2.03 11.59 11.60
C MET A 237 -2.31 12.46 12.83
N PRO A 238 -3.60 12.73 13.14
CA PRO A 238 -3.97 13.49 14.33
C PRO A 238 -3.61 12.74 15.62
N GLU A 239 -3.37 13.47 16.68
CA GLU A 239 -3.20 12.91 18.03
C GLU A 239 -4.56 12.61 18.69
N PRO A 240 -4.65 11.63 19.60
CA PRO A 240 -3.56 10.82 20.15
C PRO A 240 -3.18 9.65 19.22
N ARG A 241 -1.86 9.45 19.04
CA ARG A 241 -1.33 8.34 18.26
C ARG A 241 -0.95 7.17 19.18
N PRO A 242 -1.55 5.98 19.00
CA PRO A 242 -1.19 4.80 19.80
C PRO A 242 0.20 4.27 19.42
N ARG A 243 0.71 3.33 20.20
CA ARG A 243 1.90 2.56 19.82
C ARG A 243 1.49 1.41 18.93
N VAL A 244 2.08 1.32 17.74
CA VAL A 244 1.81 0.27 16.77
C VAL A 244 3.13 -0.29 16.26
N THR A 245 3.25 -1.61 16.18
CA THR A 245 4.39 -2.27 15.55
C THR A 245 4.14 -2.40 14.06
N LEU A 246 5.07 -1.94 13.23
CA LEU A 246 5.06 -2.14 11.78
C LEU A 246 6.06 -3.23 11.41
N GLU A 247 5.59 -4.30 10.80
CA GLU A 247 6.41 -5.40 10.31
C GLU A 247 6.36 -5.42 8.78
N ILE A 248 7.52 -5.36 8.13
CA ILE A 248 7.64 -5.42 6.68
C ILE A 248 8.34 -6.73 6.31
N PHE A 249 7.63 -7.59 5.57
CA PHE A 249 8.15 -8.85 5.07
C PHE A 249 8.58 -8.74 3.62
N THR A 250 9.71 -9.36 3.27
CA THR A 250 10.15 -9.52 1.89
C THR A 250 9.72 -10.89 1.35
N PRO A 251 9.65 -11.07 0.02
CA PRO A 251 9.39 -12.39 -0.57
C PRO A 251 10.44 -13.45 -0.22
N SER A 252 11.66 -13.03 0.15
CA SER A 252 12.72 -13.92 0.63
C SER A 252 12.55 -14.37 2.09
N GLY A 253 11.51 -13.90 2.78
CA GLY A 253 11.22 -14.23 4.18
C GLY A 253 12.01 -13.38 5.19
N GLN A 254 12.73 -12.35 4.75
CA GLN A 254 13.33 -11.37 5.66
C GLN A 254 12.27 -10.47 6.24
N GLU A 255 12.45 -10.09 7.49
CA GLU A 255 11.56 -9.23 8.24
C GLU A 255 12.32 -8.04 8.78
N GLN A 256 11.67 -6.88 8.71
CA GLN A 256 12.12 -5.66 9.40
C GLN A 256 10.99 -5.12 10.26
N ILE A 257 11.32 -4.78 11.50
CA ILE A 257 10.36 -4.32 12.50
C ILE A 257 10.65 -2.86 12.82
N PHE A 258 9.62 -2.03 12.80
CA PHE A 258 9.65 -0.62 13.14
C PHE A 258 8.57 -0.32 14.18
N TYR A 259 8.84 0.62 15.07
CA TYR A 259 7.90 1.00 16.12
C TYR A 259 7.35 2.40 15.83
N LEU A 260 6.06 2.46 15.51
CA LEU A 260 5.32 3.71 15.38
C LEU A 260 4.75 4.09 16.74
N GLY A 261 4.80 5.37 17.08
CA GLY A 261 4.34 5.81 18.39
C GLY A 261 4.00 7.29 18.44
N PRO A 262 3.65 7.82 19.59
CA PRO A 262 3.45 9.25 19.75
C PRO A 262 4.77 9.98 19.47
N HIS A 263 4.77 10.80 18.45
CA HIS A 263 5.88 11.64 18.07
C HIS A 263 5.64 13.08 18.48
N ALA A 264 6.09 13.44 19.52
CA ALA A 264 6.89 14.56 19.95
C ALA A 264 7.58 14.01 21.18
N PRO A 265 8.88 13.85 21.19
CA PRO A 265 9.56 13.52 22.42
C PRO A 265 9.20 14.63 23.40
N ARG A 266 8.25 14.36 24.28
CA ARG A 266 8.05 15.22 25.44
C ARG A 266 9.29 15.03 26.27
N LEU A 267 10.16 16.01 26.20
CA LEU A 267 11.35 16.03 27.03
C LEU A 267 10.88 15.95 28.49
N THR A 268 11.42 15.02 29.22
CA THR A 268 11.22 14.94 30.66
C THR A 268 11.79 16.19 31.33
N PRO A 269 11.38 16.55 32.57
CA PRO A 269 11.99 17.68 33.28
C PRO A 269 13.50 17.60 33.34
N LYS A 270 14.09 16.41 33.50
CA LYS A 270 15.55 16.21 33.52
C LYS A 270 16.19 16.47 32.14
N GLU A 271 15.54 16.11 31.06
CA GLU A 271 16.03 16.40 29.70
C GLU A 271 15.90 17.90 29.39
N ILE A 272 14.85 18.56 29.88
CA ILE A 272 14.68 20.01 29.76
C ILE A 272 15.80 20.71 30.54
N ASP A 273 16.12 20.28 31.77
CA ASP A 273 17.20 20.83 32.57
C ASP A 273 18.56 20.63 31.90
N LEU A 274 18.80 19.45 31.30
CA LEU A 274 20.00 19.19 30.51
C LEU A 274 20.10 20.11 29.29
N LEU A 275 18.98 20.25 28.53
CA LEU A 275 18.93 21.13 27.39
C LEU A 275 19.20 22.58 27.78
N HIS A 276 18.62 23.08 28.87
CA HIS A 276 18.87 24.40 29.39
C HIS A 276 20.35 24.60 29.80
N LYS A 277 20.94 23.60 30.44
CA LYS A 277 22.37 23.65 30.84
C LYS A 277 23.26 23.76 29.60
N VAL A 278 23.04 22.93 28.60
CA VAL A 278 23.79 22.94 27.32
C VAL A 278 23.58 24.27 26.59
N TRP A 279 22.35 24.75 26.55
CA TRP A 279 22.01 26.03 25.94
C TRP A 279 22.75 27.21 26.60
N LEU A 280 22.73 27.30 27.92
CA LEU A 280 23.42 28.35 28.66
C LEU A 280 24.93 28.32 28.42
N GLU A 281 25.54 27.13 28.45
CA GLU A 281 26.98 26.98 28.24
C GLU A 281 27.42 27.36 26.82
N LEU A 282 26.60 27.02 25.79
CA LEU A 282 26.90 27.35 24.39
C LEU A 282 26.64 28.84 24.10
N SER A 283 25.56 29.41 24.62
CA SER A 283 25.25 30.82 24.45
C SER A 283 26.29 31.72 25.06
N ASP A 284 26.87 31.35 26.21
CA ASP A 284 27.95 32.10 26.86
C ASP A 284 29.26 32.11 26.02
N LYS A 285 29.48 31.04 25.25
CA LYS A 285 30.68 30.90 24.40
C LYS A 285 30.52 31.44 22.98
N LEU A 286 29.31 31.85 22.59
CA LEU A 286 28.98 32.39 21.29
C LEU A 286 28.37 33.80 21.39
N PRO A 287 29.11 34.77 21.90
CA PRO A 287 28.63 36.12 22.13
C PRO A 287 28.28 36.77 20.77
N GLY A 288 27.01 37.21 20.60
CA GLY A 288 26.52 37.85 19.41
C GLY A 288 25.69 36.95 18.48
N GLU A 289 25.59 35.66 18.77
CA GLU A 289 24.72 34.73 18.07
C GLU A 289 23.47 34.44 18.90
N GLU A 290 22.29 34.47 18.25
CA GLU A 290 21.03 34.09 18.88
C GLU A 290 20.86 32.57 18.82
N VAL A 291 21.30 31.86 19.86
CA VAL A 291 21.17 30.39 19.95
C VAL A 291 19.87 30.03 20.69
N HIS A 292 19.01 29.26 20.04
CA HIS A 292 17.77 28.75 20.65
C HIS A 292 17.89 27.25 21.00
N HIS A 293 17.03 26.77 21.89
CA HIS A 293 16.98 25.34 22.25
C HIS A 293 16.78 24.44 21.04
N HIS A 294 16.01 24.88 20.05
CA HIS A 294 15.77 24.18 18.80
C HIS A 294 17.06 23.96 18.02
N ASP A 295 17.95 24.95 17.98
CA ASP A 295 19.21 24.87 17.24
C ASP A 295 20.13 23.79 17.81
N ILE A 296 20.12 23.62 19.15
CA ILE A 296 20.89 22.59 19.83
C ILE A 296 20.37 21.20 19.51
N ILE A 297 19.05 21.02 19.50
CA ILE A 297 18.44 19.74 19.14
C ILE A 297 18.73 19.42 17.68
N HIS A 298 18.56 20.40 16.79
CA HIS A 298 18.84 20.23 15.36
C HIS A 298 20.30 19.88 15.11
N PHE A 299 21.22 20.58 15.79
CA PHE A 299 22.66 20.29 15.71
C PHE A 299 22.98 18.86 16.18
N ALA A 300 22.43 18.42 17.32
CA ALA A 300 22.67 17.08 17.83
C ALA A 300 22.17 15.98 16.86
N LEU A 301 21.00 16.18 16.24
CA LEU A 301 20.48 15.27 15.23
C LEU A 301 21.32 15.24 13.96
N ALA A 302 21.78 16.42 13.49
CA ALA A 302 22.65 16.52 12.32
C ALA A 302 24.03 15.87 12.55
N GLU A 303 24.57 15.92 13.78
CA GLU A 303 25.78 15.22 14.14
C GLU A 303 25.64 13.70 14.08
N VAL A 304 24.55 13.17 14.66
CA VAL A 304 24.26 11.74 14.57
C VAL A 304 24.07 11.28 13.13
N GLU A 305 23.35 12.04 12.30
CA GLU A 305 23.20 11.77 10.88
C GLU A 305 24.53 11.73 10.16
N ARG A 306 25.42 12.70 10.42
CA ARG A 306 26.74 12.79 9.84
C ARG A 306 27.63 11.60 10.22
N GLU A 307 27.65 11.19 11.50
CA GLU A 307 28.39 10.03 11.95
C GLU A 307 27.94 8.75 11.23
N ILE A 308 26.62 8.56 11.08
CA ILE A 308 26.05 7.42 10.33
C ILE A 308 26.48 7.46 8.87
N ALA A 309 26.40 8.62 8.22
CA ALA A 309 26.81 8.81 6.82
C ALA A 309 28.30 8.58 6.58
N GLN A 310 29.14 8.83 7.59
CA GLN A 310 30.59 8.57 7.58
C GLN A 310 30.95 7.10 7.85
N GLY A 311 29.97 6.20 7.97
CA GLY A 311 30.20 4.78 8.23
C GLY A 311 30.43 4.42 9.69
N GLN A 312 30.15 5.34 10.63
CA GLN A 312 30.27 5.11 12.08
C GLN A 312 28.96 4.63 12.70
N GLY A 313 28.03 4.11 11.89
CA GLY A 313 26.71 3.68 12.32
C GLY A 313 26.75 2.63 13.45
N ASP A 314 27.70 1.70 13.41
CA ASP A 314 27.85 0.66 14.45
C ASP A 314 28.23 1.27 15.80
N ALA A 315 29.11 2.27 15.81
CA ALA A 315 29.51 2.98 17.04
C ALA A 315 28.36 3.80 17.63
N VAL A 316 27.55 4.43 16.77
CA VAL A 316 26.32 5.13 17.20
C VAL A 316 25.32 4.15 17.80
N LEU A 317 25.14 2.98 17.16
CA LEU A 317 24.24 1.93 17.63
C LEU A 317 24.66 1.37 19.00
N GLU A 318 25.93 1.15 19.21
CA GLU A 318 26.48 0.67 20.49
C GLU A 318 26.23 1.69 21.62
N ARG A 319 26.55 2.97 21.38
CA ARG A 319 26.27 4.05 22.33
C ARG A 319 24.77 4.19 22.65
N LEU A 320 23.92 4.05 21.65
CA LEU A 320 22.47 4.07 21.86
C LEU A 320 21.99 2.88 22.68
N ARG A 321 22.52 1.69 22.43
CA ARG A 321 22.21 0.47 23.20
C ARG A 321 22.57 0.64 24.67
N ASP A 322 23.76 1.14 24.95
CA ASP A 322 24.23 1.37 26.32
C ASP A 322 23.33 2.39 27.04
N HIS A 323 22.99 3.48 26.37
CA HIS A 323 22.06 4.47 26.88
C HIS A 323 20.68 3.91 27.22
N LEU A 324 20.13 3.05 26.33
CA LEU A 324 18.84 2.38 26.57
C LEU A 324 18.90 1.40 27.75
N LEU A 325 20.02 0.73 27.97
CA LEU A 325 20.23 -0.14 29.12
C LEU A 325 20.26 0.69 30.42
N GLU A 326 20.99 1.80 30.46
CA GLU A 326 21.00 2.70 31.60
C GLU A 326 19.60 3.25 31.96
N ILE A 327 18.80 3.60 30.95
CA ILE A 327 17.40 4.06 31.17
C ILE A 327 16.57 2.94 31.79
N LYS A 328 16.73 1.71 31.28
CA LYS A 328 15.99 0.55 31.76
C LYS A 328 16.33 0.22 33.21
N ASP A 329 17.61 0.24 33.59
CA ASP A 329 18.05 0.01 34.95
C ASP A 329 17.53 1.07 35.91
N ARG A 330 17.52 2.35 35.50
CA ARG A 330 16.94 3.45 36.30
C ARG A 330 15.43 3.35 36.50
N ARG A 331 14.72 2.64 35.61
CA ARG A 331 13.27 2.41 35.72
C ARG A 331 12.93 1.18 36.56
N SER A 332 13.86 0.26 36.71
CA SER A 332 13.70 -0.95 37.55
C SER A 332 14.04 -0.72 39.01
N ASP A 333 14.76 0.37 39.36
CA ASP A 333 14.95 0.77 40.73
C ASP A 333 13.71 1.53 41.24
N PRO A 334 12.96 0.99 42.22
CA PRO A 334 11.85 1.72 42.83
C PRO A 334 12.39 2.98 43.49
N PRO A 335 11.63 4.11 43.49
CA PRO A 335 12.08 5.32 44.17
C PRO A 335 12.28 5.00 45.63
N ALA A 336 13.52 5.11 46.09
CA ALA A 336 13.85 5.02 47.52
C ALA A 336 13.02 6.07 48.27
N GLY A 337 12.11 5.59 49.07
CA GLY A 337 11.30 6.19 50.10
C GLY A 337 11.07 7.70 50.09
N SER A 338 9.84 8.09 49.92
CA SER A 338 9.27 9.30 50.53
C SER A 338 8.35 8.92 51.67
#